data_5fcc65d2950a73efe14b88ed5495d443
#
_entry.id   5fcc65d2950a73efe14b88ed5495d443
#
_cell.length_a   1.000
_cell.length_b   1.000
_cell.length_c   1.000
_cell.angle_alpha   90.00
_cell.angle_beta   90.00
_cell.angle_gamma   90.00
#
_symmetry.space_group_name_H-M   'P 1'
#
loop_
_entity.id
_entity.type
_entity.pdbx_description
1 polymer ?
#
loop_
_entity_poly.entity_id
_entity_poly.type
_entity_poly.pdbx_seq_one_letter_code
_entity_poly.pdbx_strand_id
1 'polypeptide(L)'
;MNQPYSRTDFNRRRLTAQNTVRRASRVAAVVSVVLGVTALLFLNRMDTFLTGSARISTALLTFSLFISIATTLVLNIKRTARKTALTCPQCKAALLGDALRIASATGRCEQCGGTVITPENGG
;
A
#
# COMPACT_ATOMS: atom_id res chain seq x y z
N MET A 1 -17.31 -24.27 1.43
CA MET A 1 -17.31 -23.57 2.71
C MET A 1 -15.85 -23.29 3.07
N ASN A 2 -15.45 -22.02 3.17
CA ASN A 2 -14.08 -21.67 3.54
C ASN A 2 -13.92 -21.88 5.04
N GLN A 3 -13.01 -22.77 5.44
CA GLN A 3 -12.72 -23.03 6.84
C GLN A 3 -12.06 -21.79 7.49
N PRO A 4 -12.33 -21.52 8.78
CA PRO A 4 -11.65 -20.50 9.53
C PRO A 4 -10.13 -20.77 9.58
N TYR A 5 -9.34 -19.73 9.65
CA TYR A 5 -7.88 -19.83 9.67
C TYR A 5 -7.39 -20.41 11.00
N SER A 6 -6.37 -21.28 10.96
CA SER A 6 -5.57 -21.58 12.15
C SER A 6 -4.84 -20.32 12.59
N ARG A 7 -4.62 -20.15 13.89
CA ARG A 7 -3.93 -18.96 14.46
C ARG A 7 -2.51 -18.81 13.90
N THR A 8 -1.83 -19.92 13.69
CA THR A 8 -0.48 -19.94 13.09
C THR A 8 -0.51 -19.51 11.63
N ASP A 9 -1.45 -20.00 10.82
CA ASP A 9 -1.60 -19.64 9.42
C ASP A 9 -2.03 -18.18 9.25
N PHE A 10 -2.92 -17.70 10.10
CA PHE A 10 -3.34 -16.30 10.12
C PHE A 10 -2.16 -15.37 10.37
N ASN A 11 -1.35 -15.65 11.40
CA ASN A 11 -0.17 -14.85 11.73
C ASN A 11 0.88 -14.88 10.62
N ARG A 12 1.14 -16.05 10.04
CA ARG A 12 2.08 -16.20 8.91
C ARG A 12 1.65 -15.37 7.71
N ARG A 13 0.40 -15.46 7.31
CA ARG A 13 -0.15 -14.69 6.18
C ARG A 13 -0.15 -13.19 6.47
N ARG A 14 -0.49 -12.77 7.70
CA ARG A 14 -0.41 -11.40 8.15
C ARG A 14 1.01 -10.83 8.00
N LEU A 15 2.04 -11.56 8.48
CA LEU A 15 3.44 -11.13 8.37
C LEU A 15 3.89 -11.03 6.92
N THR A 16 3.52 -11.99 6.08
CA THR A 16 3.84 -11.96 4.65
C THR A 16 3.20 -10.75 3.96
N ALA A 17 1.92 -10.48 4.21
CA ALA A 17 1.22 -9.32 3.66
C ALA A 17 1.87 -8.00 4.11
N GLN A 18 2.20 -7.87 5.40
CA GLN A 18 2.87 -6.69 5.94
C GLN A 18 4.25 -6.48 5.31
N ASN A 19 5.05 -7.53 5.15
CA ASN A 19 6.37 -7.45 4.54
C ASN A 19 6.29 -7.05 3.06
N THR A 20 5.31 -7.55 2.31
CA THR A 20 5.09 -7.18 0.92
C THR A 20 4.74 -5.70 0.79
N VAL A 21 3.82 -5.20 1.61
CA VAL A 21 3.43 -3.79 1.61
C VAL A 21 4.61 -2.90 2.05
N ARG A 22 5.36 -3.28 3.09
CA ARG A 22 6.55 -2.55 3.53
C ARG A 22 7.62 -2.48 2.45
N ARG A 23 7.89 -3.57 1.73
CA ARG A 23 8.82 -3.56 0.59
C ARG A 23 8.33 -2.63 -0.51
N ALA A 24 7.07 -2.72 -0.91
CA ALA A 24 6.50 -1.86 -1.94
C ALA A 24 6.57 -0.37 -1.54
N SER A 25 6.26 -0.03 -0.28
CA SER A 25 6.35 1.35 0.21
C SER A 25 7.78 1.89 0.26
N ARG A 26 8.77 1.06 0.66
CA ARG A 26 10.20 1.46 0.64
C ARG A 26 10.68 1.73 -0.78
N VAL A 27 10.38 0.84 -1.72
CA VAL A 27 10.73 1.01 -3.13
C VAL A 27 10.09 2.28 -3.68
N ALA A 28 8.80 2.52 -3.40
CA ALA A 28 8.11 3.72 -3.83
C ALA A 28 8.73 4.99 -3.23
N ALA A 29 9.12 4.97 -1.95
CA ALA A 29 9.78 6.10 -1.30
C ALA A 29 11.14 6.41 -1.95
N VAL A 30 11.98 5.39 -2.19
CA VAL A 30 13.28 5.57 -2.85
C VAL A 30 13.10 6.12 -4.27
N VAL A 31 12.18 5.55 -5.06
CA VAL A 31 11.87 6.02 -6.42
C VAL A 31 11.39 7.47 -6.39
N SER A 32 10.52 7.84 -5.45
CA SER A 32 10.03 9.22 -5.33
C SER A 32 11.14 10.20 -4.99
N VAL A 33 12.06 9.85 -4.10
CA VAL A 33 13.21 10.69 -3.73
C VAL A 33 14.14 10.86 -4.93
N VAL A 34 14.50 9.77 -5.62
CA VAL A 34 15.37 9.82 -6.81
C VAL A 34 14.75 10.68 -7.90
N LEU A 35 13.46 10.49 -8.20
CA LEU A 35 12.75 11.30 -9.20
C LEU A 35 12.70 12.78 -8.78
N GLY A 36 12.45 13.07 -7.50
CA GLY A 36 12.43 14.43 -6.98
C GLY A 36 13.78 15.13 -7.13
N VAL A 37 14.86 14.46 -6.73
CA VAL A 37 16.23 14.99 -6.89
C VAL A 37 16.58 15.20 -8.36
N THR A 38 16.28 14.22 -9.21
CA THR A 38 16.52 14.32 -10.66
C THR A 38 15.76 15.49 -11.28
N ALA A 39 14.49 15.67 -10.91
CA ALA A 39 13.67 16.78 -11.39
C ALA A 39 14.24 18.13 -10.95
N LEU A 40 14.69 18.25 -9.70
CA LEU A 40 15.33 19.48 -9.19
C LEU A 40 16.63 19.82 -9.93
N LEU A 41 17.49 18.82 -10.14
CA LEU A 41 18.74 19.00 -10.89
C LEU A 41 18.47 19.39 -12.35
N PHE A 42 17.47 18.77 -12.97
CA PHE A 42 17.05 19.09 -14.32
C PHE A 42 16.54 20.54 -14.43
N LEU A 43 15.65 20.96 -13.53
CA LEU A 43 15.12 22.31 -13.51
C LEU A 43 16.24 23.34 -13.28
N ASN A 44 17.17 23.07 -12.36
CA ASN A 44 18.31 23.94 -12.08
C ASN A 44 19.24 24.09 -13.32
N ARG A 45 19.44 23.00 -14.07
CA ARG A 45 20.21 23.06 -15.32
C ARG A 45 19.48 23.84 -16.41
N MET A 46 18.18 23.66 -16.53
CA MET A 46 17.37 24.34 -17.56
C MET A 46 17.20 25.83 -17.26
N ASP A 47 17.35 26.25 -16.02
CA ASP A 47 17.25 27.66 -15.59
C ASP A 47 18.27 28.56 -16.30
N THR A 48 19.41 28.00 -16.71
CA THR A 48 20.46 28.73 -17.43
C THR A 48 20.17 28.89 -18.93
N PHE A 49 19.24 28.08 -19.49
CA PHE A 49 18.95 28.06 -20.92
C PHE A 49 17.57 28.60 -21.30
N LEU A 50 16.61 28.60 -20.36
CA LEU A 50 15.22 28.98 -20.63
C LEU A 50 14.91 30.36 -20.08
N THR A 51 14.32 31.23 -20.91
CA THR A 51 13.87 32.57 -20.53
C THR A 51 12.34 32.67 -20.53
N GLY A 52 11.77 33.41 -19.58
CA GLY A 52 10.37 33.83 -19.60
C GLY A 52 9.34 32.70 -19.51
N SER A 53 8.40 32.69 -20.45
CA SER A 53 7.25 31.76 -20.45
C SER A 53 7.63 30.28 -20.63
N ALA A 54 8.70 29.97 -21.33
CA ALA A 54 9.18 28.62 -21.53
C ALA A 54 9.60 27.95 -20.21
N ARG A 55 10.17 28.70 -19.27
CA ARG A 55 10.55 28.24 -17.94
C ARG A 55 9.33 27.79 -17.12
N ILE A 56 8.26 28.59 -17.12
CA ILE A 56 7.02 28.27 -16.40
C ILE A 56 6.38 27.02 -16.98
N SER A 57 6.29 26.91 -18.31
CA SER A 57 5.71 25.75 -18.98
C SER A 57 6.47 24.46 -18.66
N THR A 58 7.81 24.48 -18.69
CA THR A 58 8.65 23.32 -18.35
C THR A 58 8.49 22.91 -16.89
N ALA A 59 8.44 23.86 -15.97
CA ALA A 59 8.21 23.58 -14.56
C ALA A 59 6.85 22.93 -14.32
N LEU A 60 5.78 23.42 -14.93
CA LEU A 60 4.43 22.86 -14.83
C LEU A 60 4.35 21.44 -15.40
N LEU A 61 4.96 21.19 -16.55
CA LEU A 61 5.02 19.85 -17.15
C LEU A 61 5.77 18.86 -16.25
N THR A 62 6.93 19.25 -15.73
CA THR A 62 7.71 18.41 -14.82
C THR A 62 6.94 18.09 -13.55
N PHE A 63 6.27 19.08 -12.97
CA PHE A 63 5.44 18.90 -11.78
C PHE A 63 4.24 17.99 -12.03
N SER A 64 3.54 18.18 -13.16
CA SER A 64 2.41 17.34 -13.57
C SER A 64 2.83 15.88 -13.75
N LEU A 65 3.97 15.65 -14.39
CA LEU A 65 4.54 14.31 -14.58
C LEU A 65 4.87 13.66 -13.22
N PHE A 66 5.49 14.41 -12.31
CA PHE A 66 5.81 13.93 -10.98
C PHE A 66 4.56 13.51 -10.20
N ILE A 67 3.50 14.34 -10.21
CA ILE A 67 2.22 14.03 -9.55
C ILE A 67 1.59 12.77 -10.16
N SER A 68 1.63 12.62 -11.47
CA SER A 68 1.07 11.44 -12.16
C SER A 68 1.79 10.15 -11.74
N ILE A 69 3.11 10.17 -11.69
CA ILE A 69 3.92 9.02 -11.25
C ILE A 69 3.65 8.70 -9.78
N ALA A 70 3.65 9.72 -8.91
CA ALA A 70 3.38 9.53 -7.47
C ALA A 70 1.98 8.92 -7.23
N THR A 71 0.96 9.43 -7.92
CA THR A 71 -0.41 8.90 -7.84
C THR A 71 -0.47 7.45 -8.29
N THR A 72 0.17 7.12 -9.41
CA THR A 72 0.21 5.74 -9.93
C THR A 72 0.89 4.79 -8.94
N LEU A 73 2.00 5.19 -8.31
CA LEU A 73 2.67 4.40 -7.28
C LEU A 73 1.77 4.15 -6.07
N VAL A 74 1.08 5.18 -5.56
CA VAL A 74 0.14 5.04 -4.44
C VAL A 74 -1.01 4.09 -4.78
N LEU A 75 -1.59 4.22 -5.98
CA LEU A 75 -2.65 3.34 -6.43
C LEU A 75 -2.19 1.88 -6.55
N ASN A 76 -0.98 1.65 -7.06
CA ASN A 76 -0.39 0.32 -7.16
C ASN A 76 -0.14 -0.30 -5.78
N ILE A 77 0.35 0.47 -4.80
CA ILE A 77 0.51 0.00 -3.42
C ILE A 77 -0.84 -0.39 -2.83
N LYS A 78 -1.89 0.45 -2.99
CA LYS A 78 -3.24 0.14 -2.52
C LYS A 78 -3.82 -1.11 -3.19
N ARG A 79 -3.60 -1.30 -4.50
CA ARG A 79 -4.04 -2.50 -5.24
C ARG A 79 -3.31 -3.75 -4.72
N THR A 80 -2.01 -3.68 -4.50
CA THR A 80 -1.21 -4.77 -3.95
C THR A 80 -1.66 -5.12 -2.53
N ALA A 81 -1.87 -4.12 -1.68
CA ALA A 81 -2.37 -4.32 -0.33
C ALA A 81 -3.73 -5.03 -0.32
N ARG A 82 -4.66 -4.65 -1.22
CA ARG A 82 -5.96 -5.32 -1.35
C ARG A 82 -5.85 -6.76 -1.84
N LYS A 83 -4.94 -7.04 -2.79
CA LYS A 83 -4.72 -8.40 -3.33
C LYS A 83 -4.10 -9.35 -2.31
N THR A 84 -3.26 -8.83 -1.41
CA THR A 84 -2.59 -9.61 -0.35
C THR A 84 -3.35 -9.60 0.97
N ALA A 85 -4.48 -8.87 1.04
CA ALA A 85 -5.30 -8.81 2.23
C ALA A 85 -5.90 -10.17 2.57
N LEU A 86 -5.91 -10.50 3.86
CA LEU A 86 -6.70 -11.61 4.36
C LEU A 86 -8.18 -11.29 4.18
N THR A 87 -8.95 -12.29 3.76
CA THR A 87 -10.40 -12.14 3.58
C THR A 87 -11.14 -12.96 4.61
N CYS A 88 -12.26 -12.44 5.09
CA CYS A 88 -13.14 -13.20 5.96
C CYS A 88 -13.68 -14.44 5.22
N PRO A 89 -13.61 -15.66 5.80
CA PRO A 89 -14.11 -16.87 5.15
C PRO A 89 -15.65 -16.85 4.94
N GLN A 90 -16.38 -16.09 5.73
CA GLN A 90 -17.84 -16.03 5.64
C GLN A 90 -18.35 -14.93 4.71
N CYS A 91 -17.98 -13.68 4.93
CA CYS A 91 -18.49 -12.55 4.14
C CYS A 91 -17.55 -12.08 3.03
N LYS A 92 -16.37 -12.70 2.89
CA LYS A 92 -15.33 -12.35 1.89
C LYS A 92 -14.80 -10.91 1.98
N ALA A 93 -15.14 -10.18 3.04
CA ALA A 93 -14.64 -8.83 3.28
C ALA A 93 -13.12 -8.85 3.51
N ALA A 94 -12.42 -7.88 2.93
CA ALA A 94 -10.98 -7.75 3.11
C ALA A 94 -10.67 -7.22 4.51
N LEU A 95 -9.88 -7.96 5.28
CA LEU A 95 -9.42 -7.58 6.61
C LEU A 95 -8.20 -6.67 6.48
N LEU A 96 -8.43 -5.36 6.50
CA LEU A 96 -7.39 -4.34 6.37
C LEU A 96 -7.43 -3.39 7.57
N GLY A 97 -6.26 -2.88 7.95
CA GLY A 97 -6.15 -1.87 9.01
C GLY A 97 -6.79 -2.33 10.33
N ASP A 98 -7.82 -1.60 10.80
CA ASP A 98 -8.49 -1.86 12.07
C ASP A 98 -9.27 -3.18 12.06
N ALA A 99 -9.93 -3.52 10.95
CA ALA A 99 -10.61 -4.81 10.80
C ALA A 99 -9.66 -6.01 11.00
N LEU A 100 -8.40 -5.90 10.53
CA LEU A 100 -7.38 -6.91 10.76
C LEU A 100 -6.95 -6.96 12.25
N ARG A 101 -6.86 -5.80 12.91
CA ARG A 101 -6.52 -5.72 14.35
C ARG A 101 -7.61 -6.34 15.19
N ILE A 102 -8.87 -6.01 14.93
CA ILE A 102 -10.03 -6.58 15.61
C ILE A 102 -10.11 -8.08 15.40
N ALA A 103 -9.98 -8.55 14.15
CA ALA A 103 -9.97 -9.98 13.84
C ALA A 103 -8.81 -10.73 14.54
N SER A 104 -7.63 -10.10 14.66
CA SER A 104 -6.49 -10.71 15.37
C SER A 104 -6.68 -10.77 16.89
N ALA A 105 -7.41 -9.83 17.47
CA ALA A 105 -7.67 -9.76 18.91
C ALA A 105 -8.87 -10.63 19.33
N THR A 106 -9.95 -10.59 18.57
CA THR A 106 -11.22 -11.24 18.90
C THR A 106 -11.44 -12.58 18.21
N GLY A 107 -10.70 -12.88 17.14
CA GLY A 107 -10.94 -14.03 16.28
C GLY A 107 -12.18 -13.90 15.40
N ARG A 108 -12.87 -12.75 15.43
CA ARG A 108 -14.13 -12.51 14.74
C ARG A 108 -14.02 -11.38 13.70
N CYS A 109 -14.84 -11.46 12.67
CA CYS A 109 -14.94 -10.42 11.66
C CYS A 109 -15.76 -9.23 12.17
N GLU A 110 -15.26 -8.01 11.99
CA GLU A 110 -15.97 -6.80 12.37
C GLU A 110 -17.31 -6.61 11.61
N GLN A 111 -17.36 -7.02 10.35
CA GLN A 111 -18.53 -6.78 9.50
C GLN A 111 -19.66 -7.80 9.68
N CYS A 112 -19.32 -9.08 9.80
CA CYS A 112 -20.33 -10.14 9.89
C CYS A 112 -20.36 -10.88 11.24
N GLY A 113 -19.44 -10.55 12.17
CA GLY A 113 -19.31 -11.24 13.46
C GLY A 113 -18.82 -12.70 13.36
N GLY A 114 -18.65 -13.22 12.14
CA GLY A 114 -18.28 -14.61 11.90
C GLY A 114 -16.87 -14.94 12.36
N THR A 115 -16.61 -16.22 12.68
CA THR A 115 -15.32 -16.71 13.15
C THR A 115 -14.29 -16.67 12.00
N VAL A 116 -13.22 -15.92 12.19
CA VAL A 116 -12.10 -15.81 11.26
C VAL A 116 -10.95 -16.73 11.68
N ILE A 117 -10.70 -16.81 12.97
CA ILE A 117 -9.64 -17.64 13.56
C ILE A 117 -10.31 -18.72 14.38
N THR A 118 -9.95 -19.96 14.15
CA THR A 118 -10.42 -21.10 14.98
C THR A 118 -9.93 -20.86 16.41
N PRO A 119 -10.85 -20.87 17.45
CA PRO A 119 -10.39 -20.85 18.81
C PRO A 119 -9.52 -22.10 19.04
N GLU A 120 -8.29 -21.90 19.47
CA GLU A 120 -7.49 -23.00 19.99
C GLU A 120 -8.24 -23.48 21.25
N ASN A 121 -8.90 -24.62 21.16
CA ASN A 121 -9.34 -25.31 22.34
C ASN A 121 -8.06 -25.62 23.11
N GLY A 122 -7.81 -24.85 24.18
CA GLY A 122 -6.74 -25.12 25.11
C GLY A 122 -6.99 -26.51 25.69
N GLY A 123 -6.20 -27.45 25.20
CA GLY A 123 -6.07 -28.74 25.87
C GLY A 123 -5.28 -28.57 27.15
#